data_6ba56b36777b418a5084c32c8a83c2f4
#
_entry.id   6ba56b36777b418a5084c32c8a83c2f4
#
_cell.length_a   1.000
_cell.length_b   1.000
_cell.length_c   1.000
_cell.angle_alpha   90.00
_cell.angle_beta   90.00
_cell.angle_gamma   90.00
#
_symmetry.space_group_name_H-M   'P 1'
#
loop_
_entity.id
_entity.type
_entity.pdbx_description
1 polymer ?
#
loop_
_entity_poly.entity_id
_entity_poly.type
_entity_poly.pdbx_seq_one_letter_code
_entity_poly.pdbx_strand_id
1 'polypeptide(L)'
;MSVSYFVRYDITAPDLKGFLERYKQVHVPLVATWPGLQRMILHTPVDWNDPFPVNRGKAVLMAQLEFDSEAAMNQAFASPERAAAREDFKRFMTFEGTVIHQAMRTDEVWRSPWLDGNEEQA
;
A
#
# COMPACT_ATOMS: atom_id res chain seq x y z
N MET A 1 -18.52 -3.28 -4.63
CA MET A 1 -17.42 -3.91 -3.85
C MET A 1 -16.12 -3.74 -4.59
N SER A 2 -15.09 -3.27 -3.92
CA SER A 2 -13.78 -3.06 -4.51
C SER A 2 -12.80 -4.15 -4.11
N VAL A 3 -11.62 -4.12 -4.71
CA VAL A 3 -10.51 -4.97 -4.31
C VAL A 3 -9.32 -4.09 -4.00
N SER A 4 -8.50 -4.55 -3.08
CA SER A 4 -7.24 -3.89 -2.73
C SER A 4 -6.10 -4.86 -2.89
N TYR A 5 -5.02 -4.37 -3.47
CA TYR A 5 -3.77 -5.11 -3.58
C TYR A 5 -2.79 -4.53 -2.59
N PHE A 6 -2.33 -5.37 -1.68
CA PHE A 6 -1.41 -4.96 -0.63
C PHE A 6 0.00 -5.44 -0.93
N VAL A 7 0.96 -4.56 -0.72
CA VAL A 7 2.38 -4.92 -0.77
C VAL A 7 2.99 -4.54 0.57
N ARG A 8 3.37 -5.54 1.36
CA ARG A 8 3.89 -5.36 2.70
C ARG A 8 5.39 -5.56 2.73
N TYR A 9 6.10 -4.59 3.26
CA TYR A 9 7.55 -4.59 3.34
C TYR A 9 7.98 -4.91 4.77
N ASP A 10 8.21 -6.19 5.07
CA ASP A 10 8.78 -6.67 6.33
C ASP A 10 10.29 -6.69 6.18
N ILE A 11 10.89 -5.52 6.22
CA ILE A 11 12.30 -5.35 5.84
C ILE A 11 13.05 -4.51 6.86
N THR A 12 14.38 -4.58 6.75
CA THR A 12 15.28 -3.60 7.35
C THR A 12 16.08 -2.96 6.22
N ALA A 13 16.41 -1.69 6.35
CA ALA A 13 17.19 -0.97 5.37
C ALA A 13 18.25 -0.11 6.09
N PRO A 14 19.50 -0.09 5.61
CA PRO A 14 20.53 0.74 6.21
C PRO A 14 20.17 2.22 6.25
N ASP A 15 19.44 2.69 5.24
CA ASP A 15 18.91 4.04 5.17
C ASP A 15 17.39 3.95 4.90
N LEU A 16 16.63 3.69 5.97
CA LEU A 16 15.19 3.54 5.84
C LEU A 16 14.52 4.84 5.38
N LYS A 17 14.97 5.97 5.90
CA LYS A 17 14.41 7.26 5.52
C LYS A 17 14.60 7.51 4.02
N GLY A 18 15.78 7.29 3.51
CA GLY A 18 16.08 7.42 2.08
C GLY A 18 15.31 6.43 1.24
N PHE A 19 15.18 5.19 1.73
CA PHE A 19 14.37 4.15 1.07
C PHE A 19 12.92 4.63 0.87
N LEU A 20 12.31 5.14 1.94
CA LEU A 20 10.92 5.60 1.90
C LEU A 20 10.76 6.86 1.04
N GLU A 21 11.71 7.77 1.09
CA GLU A 21 11.69 8.99 0.25
C GLU A 21 11.75 8.62 -1.23
N ARG A 22 12.68 7.76 -1.62
CA ARG A 22 12.79 7.32 -3.01
C ARG A 22 11.54 6.57 -3.46
N TYR A 23 10.99 5.73 -2.57
CA TYR A 23 9.75 5.01 -2.87
C TYR A 23 8.64 6.00 -3.26
N LYS A 24 8.45 7.04 -2.47
CA LYS A 24 7.42 8.04 -2.73
C LYS A 24 7.71 8.89 -3.96
N GLN A 25 8.97 9.25 -4.17
CA GLN A 25 9.33 10.19 -5.24
C GLN A 25 9.46 9.53 -6.60
N VAL A 26 9.86 8.26 -6.64
CA VAL A 26 10.16 7.56 -7.89
C VAL A 26 9.17 6.44 -8.15
N HIS A 27 8.97 5.54 -7.18
CA HIS A 27 8.14 4.36 -7.39
C HIS A 27 6.65 4.67 -7.46
N VAL A 28 6.15 5.50 -6.56
CA VAL A 28 4.73 5.87 -6.52
C VAL A 28 4.26 6.49 -7.83
N PRO A 29 4.98 7.45 -8.45
CA PRO A 29 4.56 7.98 -9.74
C PRO A 29 4.45 6.93 -10.85
N LEU A 30 5.29 5.91 -10.83
CA LEU A 30 5.21 4.80 -11.79
C LEU A 30 3.97 3.95 -11.56
N VAL A 31 3.68 3.62 -10.31
CA VAL A 31 2.47 2.88 -9.95
C VAL A 31 1.22 3.68 -10.29
N ALA A 32 1.26 4.99 -10.12
CA ALA A 32 0.12 5.87 -10.40
C ALA A 32 -0.30 5.84 -11.87
N THR A 33 0.55 5.34 -12.78
CA THR A 33 0.20 5.20 -14.20
C THR A 33 -0.56 3.92 -14.52
N TRP A 34 -0.74 3.01 -13.56
CA TRP A 34 -1.42 1.74 -13.82
C TRP A 34 -2.87 1.99 -14.24
N PRO A 35 -3.32 1.34 -15.33
CA PRO A 35 -4.70 1.52 -15.77
C PRO A 35 -5.68 0.99 -14.73
N GLY A 36 -6.74 1.73 -14.49
CA GLY A 36 -7.81 1.31 -13.57
C GLY A 36 -7.50 1.48 -12.10
N LEU A 37 -6.31 1.91 -11.75
CA LEU A 37 -5.96 2.19 -10.34
C LEU A 37 -6.79 3.38 -9.86
N GLN A 38 -7.55 3.19 -8.79
CA GLN A 38 -8.42 4.22 -8.23
C GLN A 38 -7.72 5.06 -7.19
N ARG A 39 -6.92 4.41 -6.34
CA ARG A 39 -6.30 5.07 -5.21
C ARG A 39 -5.10 4.26 -4.74
N MET A 40 -4.06 4.95 -4.30
CA MET A 40 -2.91 4.32 -3.64
C MET A 40 -2.73 4.95 -2.27
N ILE A 41 -2.68 4.12 -1.25
CA ILE A 41 -2.53 4.54 0.14
C ILE A 41 -1.28 3.88 0.69
N LEU A 42 -0.43 4.68 1.33
CA LEU A 42 0.75 4.16 2.00
C LEU A 42 0.53 4.19 3.51
N HIS A 43 0.90 3.09 4.14
CA HIS A 43 0.83 2.92 5.57
C HIS A 43 2.24 2.76 6.11
N THR A 44 2.58 3.52 7.13
CA THR A 44 3.84 3.37 7.84
C THR A 44 3.55 3.15 9.32
N PRO A 45 4.45 2.46 10.04
CA PRO A 45 4.15 2.09 11.43
C PRO A 45 4.10 3.28 12.36
N VAL A 46 3.29 3.14 13.38
CA VAL A 46 3.25 4.05 14.53
C VAL A 46 3.41 3.22 15.80
N ASP A 47 3.93 3.83 16.84
CA ASP A 47 3.93 3.20 18.15
C ASP A 47 2.55 3.31 18.77
N TRP A 48 2.18 2.28 19.53
CA TRP A 48 0.92 2.31 20.26
C TRP A 48 1.07 1.62 21.59
N ASN A 49 0.17 1.96 22.51
CA ASN A 49 0.09 1.36 23.83
C ASN A 49 -1.11 0.43 23.86
N ASP A 50 -0.87 -0.82 24.23
CA ASP A 50 -1.91 -1.84 24.29
C ASP A 50 -1.72 -2.64 25.57
N PRO A 51 -2.75 -2.72 26.45
CA PRO A 51 -2.63 -3.51 27.65
C PRO A 51 -2.60 -5.01 27.39
N PHE A 52 -2.95 -5.46 26.18
CA PHE A 52 -2.92 -6.88 25.84
C PHE A 52 -1.63 -7.26 25.15
N PRO A 53 -1.11 -8.48 25.40
CA PRO A 53 0.15 -8.93 24.78
C PRO A 53 -0.07 -9.42 23.34
N VAL A 54 -0.42 -8.52 22.45
CA VAL A 54 -0.65 -8.86 21.05
C VAL A 54 0.68 -9.07 20.30
N ASN A 55 0.63 -9.91 19.27
CA ASN A 55 1.78 -10.07 18.36
C ASN A 55 1.86 -8.85 17.45
N ARG A 56 3.03 -8.24 17.41
CA ARG A 56 3.25 -7.00 16.65
C ARG A 56 3.87 -7.29 15.29
N GLY A 57 3.31 -6.67 14.25
CA GLY A 57 3.87 -6.76 12.92
C GLY A 57 5.17 -5.97 12.80
N LYS A 58 5.93 -6.29 11.75
CA LYS A 58 7.26 -5.71 11.53
C LYS A 58 7.33 -4.90 10.24
N ALA A 59 6.20 -4.67 9.58
CA ALA A 59 6.21 -3.92 8.32
C ALA A 59 6.69 -2.49 8.57
N VAL A 60 7.56 -2.01 7.69
CA VAL A 60 7.99 -0.61 7.69
C VAL A 60 7.22 0.21 6.68
N LEU A 61 6.54 -0.47 5.76
CA LEU A 61 5.72 0.14 4.74
C LEU A 61 4.69 -0.88 4.27
N MET A 62 3.46 -0.43 4.06
CA MET A 62 2.46 -1.24 3.37
C MET A 62 1.75 -0.36 2.35
N ALA A 63 1.82 -0.75 1.09
CA ALA A 63 1.11 -0.08 0.02
C ALA A 63 -0.25 -0.75 -0.18
N GLN A 64 -1.28 0.06 -0.36
CA GLN A 64 -2.62 -0.41 -0.67
C GLN A 64 -3.07 0.23 -1.97
N LEU A 65 -3.32 -0.60 -2.96
CA LEU A 65 -3.74 -0.17 -4.29
C LEU A 65 -5.18 -0.61 -4.49
N GLU A 66 -6.08 0.33 -4.72
CA GLU A 66 -7.51 0.05 -4.83
C GLU A 66 -7.98 0.07 -6.29
N PHE A 67 -8.80 -0.94 -6.63
CA PHE A 67 -9.41 -1.11 -7.93
C PHE A 67 -10.91 -1.36 -7.76
N ASP A 68 -11.70 -1.01 -8.77
CA ASP A 68 -13.16 -1.25 -8.75
C ASP A 68 -13.51 -2.73 -8.72
N SER A 69 -12.68 -3.57 -9.36
CA SER A 69 -12.99 -4.99 -9.53
C SER A 69 -11.73 -5.82 -9.70
N GLU A 70 -11.88 -7.12 -9.56
CA GLU A 70 -10.81 -8.07 -9.85
C GLU A 70 -10.36 -7.98 -11.31
N ALA A 71 -11.31 -7.79 -12.24
CA ALA A 71 -10.98 -7.67 -13.65
C ALA A 71 -10.11 -6.44 -13.92
N ALA A 72 -10.45 -5.29 -13.32
CA ALA A 72 -9.66 -4.08 -13.46
C ALA A 72 -8.25 -4.26 -12.90
N MET A 73 -8.14 -4.89 -11.73
CA MET A 73 -6.84 -5.18 -11.11
C MET A 73 -6.01 -6.09 -12.03
N ASN A 74 -6.59 -7.16 -12.55
CA ASN A 74 -5.87 -8.09 -13.40
C ASN A 74 -5.44 -7.45 -14.71
N GLN A 75 -6.23 -6.53 -15.26
CA GLN A 75 -5.83 -5.75 -16.43
C GLN A 75 -4.61 -4.87 -16.12
N ALA A 76 -4.59 -4.23 -14.95
CA ALA A 76 -3.46 -3.43 -14.53
C ALA A 76 -2.19 -4.30 -14.40
N PHE A 77 -2.33 -5.50 -13.85
CA PHE A 77 -1.19 -6.41 -13.68
C PHE A 77 -0.57 -6.84 -15.02
N ALA A 78 -1.37 -6.92 -16.07
CA ALA A 78 -0.90 -7.29 -17.40
C ALA A 78 -0.39 -6.10 -18.21
N SER A 79 -0.42 -4.89 -17.65
CA SER A 79 -0.09 -3.69 -18.38
C SER A 79 1.43 -3.45 -18.46
N PRO A 80 1.90 -2.74 -19.49
CA PRO A 80 3.31 -2.31 -19.55
C PRO A 80 3.66 -1.35 -18.40
N GLU A 81 2.70 -0.61 -17.87
CA GLU A 81 2.91 0.28 -16.74
C GLU A 81 3.28 -0.51 -15.48
N ARG A 82 2.64 -1.64 -15.26
CA ARG A 82 3.01 -2.52 -14.15
C ARG A 82 4.41 -3.09 -14.37
N ALA A 83 4.73 -3.48 -15.59
CA ALA A 83 6.06 -3.98 -15.91
C ALA A 83 7.14 -2.93 -15.63
N ALA A 84 6.87 -1.66 -15.91
CA ALA A 84 7.81 -0.58 -15.62
C ALA A 84 8.04 -0.43 -14.10
N ALA A 85 6.98 -0.55 -13.30
CA ALA A 85 7.11 -0.52 -11.84
C ALA A 85 7.93 -1.70 -11.33
N ARG A 86 7.77 -2.89 -11.89
CA ARG A 86 8.56 -4.07 -11.54
C ARG A 86 10.04 -3.88 -11.90
N GLU A 87 10.33 -3.21 -13.00
CA GLU A 87 11.71 -2.86 -13.34
C GLU A 87 12.30 -1.89 -12.33
N ASP A 88 11.52 -0.92 -11.86
CA ASP A 88 11.99 0.02 -10.85
C ASP A 88 12.29 -0.66 -9.53
N PHE A 89 11.57 -1.74 -9.19
CA PHE A 89 11.83 -2.49 -7.97
C PHE A 89 13.30 -2.96 -7.88
N LYS A 90 13.92 -3.27 -9.02
CA LYS A 90 15.33 -3.67 -9.07
C LYS A 90 16.28 -2.52 -8.71
N ARG A 91 15.78 -1.29 -8.70
CA ARG A 91 16.56 -0.08 -8.39
C ARG A 91 16.26 0.47 -7.01
N PHE A 92 15.50 -0.25 -6.21
CA PHE A 92 15.22 0.15 -4.83
C PHE A 92 16.52 0.22 -4.05
N MET A 93 16.59 1.13 -3.09
CA MET A 93 17.73 1.21 -2.18
C MET A 93 17.88 -0.11 -1.43
N THR A 94 19.10 -0.39 -0.99
CA THR A 94 19.45 -1.65 -0.32
C THR A 94 18.53 -1.92 0.86
N PHE A 95 18.01 -3.14 0.92
CA PHE A 95 17.20 -3.63 2.04
C PHE A 95 17.36 -5.13 2.17
N GLU A 96 17.02 -5.64 3.35
CA GLU A 96 16.95 -7.07 3.62
C GLU A 96 15.59 -7.40 4.20
N GLY A 97 15.08 -8.58 3.91
CA GLY A 97 13.80 -9.04 4.42
C GLY A 97 12.86 -9.49 3.33
N THR A 98 11.57 -9.45 3.62
CA THR A 98 10.53 -10.05 2.78
C THR A 98 9.55 -8.99 2.32
N VAL A 99 9.20 -9.04 1.04
CA VAL A 99 8.13 -8.24 0.46
C VAL A 99 6.99 -9.19 0.11
N ILE A 100 5.82 -8.97 0.67
CA ILE A 100 4.67 -9.87 0.56
C ILE A 100 3.56 -9.15 -0.17
N HIS A 101 3.02 -9.81 -1.20
CA HIS A 101 1.93 -9.30 -2.03
C HIS A 101 0.67 -10.10 -1.76
N GLN A 102 -0.46 -9.43 -1.63
CA GLN A 102 -1.76 -10.09 -1.45
C GLN A 102 -2.89 -9.24 -1.96
N ALA A 103 -3.76 -9.84 -2.78
CA ALA A 103 -5.00 -9.20 -3.21
C ALA A 103 -6.11 -9.57 -2.24
N MET A 104 -6.92 -8.60 -1.87
CA MET A 104 -7.99 -8.76 -0.88
C MET A 104 -9.26 -8.11 -1.41
N ARG A 105 -10.40 -8.73 -1.13
CA ARG A 105 -11.69 -8.08 -1.34
C ARG A 105 -11.90 -7.06 -0.24
N THR A 106 -12.30 -5.87 -0.62
CA THR A 106 -12.54 -4.77 0.33
C THR A 106 -14.03 -4.60 0.52
N ASP A 107 -14.48 -4.75 1.75
CA ASP A 107 -15.88 -4.68 2.13
C ASP A 107 -16.02 -3.78 3.35
N GLU A 108 -16.61 -2.59 3.15
CA GLU A 108 -16.83 -1.67 4.25
C GLU A 108 -18.08 -2.11 5.01
N VAL A 109 -17.88 -2.75 6.16
CA VAL A 109 -18.97 -3.35 6.94
C VAL A 109 -19.55 -2.43 7.98
N TRP A 110 -18.88 -1.32 8.29
CA TRP A 110 -19.36 -0.32 9.21
C TRP A 110 -18.66 1.00 8.97
N ARG A 111 -19.40 2.07 9.11
CA ARG A 111 -18.86 3.44 9.00
C ARG A 111 -19.45 4.27 10.13
N SER A 112 -18.59 5.04 10.79
CA SER A 112 -19.04 5.95 11.84
C SER A 112 -20.00 6.99 11.25
N PRO A 113 -21.11 7.31 11.94
CA PRO A 113 -22.00 8.37 11.49
C PRO A 113 -21.36 9.76 11.47
N TRP A 114 -20.21 9.91 12.12
CA TRP A 114 -19.46 11.18 12.14
C TRP A 114 -18.46 11.31 10.99
N LEU A 115 -18.34 10.30 10.16
CA LEU A 115 -17.51 10.35 8.97
C LEU A 115 -18.26 11.11 7.86
N ASP A 116 -17.57 11.47 6.79
CA ASP A 116 -18.13 12.12 5.61
C ASP A 116 -18.85 13.44 5.90
N GLY A 117 -18.24 14.26 6.69
CA GLY A 117 -18.74 15.59 6.92
C GLY A 117 -19.77 15.71 8.03
N ASN A 118 -20.16 14.62 8.69
CA ASN A 118 -21.04 14.71 9.84
C ASN A 118 -20.41 15.53 10.96
N GLU A 119 -19.10 15.48 11.06
CA GLU A 119 -18.35 16.32 11.99
C GLU A 119 -18.55 17.80 11.74
N GLU A 120 -18.92 18.20 10.53
CA GLU A 120 -19.21 19.60 10.19
C GLU A 120 -20.47 20.09 10.84
N GLN A 121 -21.33 19.19 11.23
CA GLN A 121 -22.63 19.49 11.82
C GLN A 121 -22.59 19.53 13.34
N ALA A 122 -21.48 19.12 13.89
CA ALA A 122 -21.31 19.04 15.34
C ALA A 122 -21.16 20.42 15.99
#